data_bbbbbf02a5e2a7d229f1e0ecd4ae4549
#
_entry.id   bbbbbf02a5e2a7d229f1e0ecd4ae4549
#
_cell.length_a   1.000
_cell.length_b   1.000
_cell.length_c   1.000
_cell.angle_alpha   90.00
_cell.angle_beta   90.00
_cell.angle_gamma   90.00
#
_symmetry.space_group_name_H-M   'P 1'
#
loop_
_entity.id
_entity.type
_entity.pdbx_description
1 polymer ?
#
loop_
_entity_poly.entity_id
_entity_poly.type
_entity_poly.pdbx_seq_one_letter_code
_entity_poly.pdbx_strand_id
1 'polypeptide(L)'
;MIFQIDEYLRLFIIFVPQIFMVGLFSFLIFKMLRRNANRNSLTLSCFYIFVSLGLLMNVIAVLIAFFSPGEFIGTLYFFATFLTMFSFVFVVVFILSLLKLKYEFTLKKAFVIILAYGIAWLILHLYPSGVTYPERVPVYSIPYFIAANILFTVSFTIPGIYYSLRLRRLFKDSDLKRKLSLFIIGIALAIVLVYGLILYNTWQDPTFKTIYGFSIIVLLISSGLLIYYGMGRDL
;
A
#
# COMPACT_ATOMS: atom_id res chain seq x y z
N MET A 1 29.72 -13.41 11.46
CA MET A 1 28.98 -14.55 10.87
C MET A 1 27.71 -13.97 10.26
N ILE A 2 27.79 -13.50 9.02
CA ILE A 2 26.66 -12.92 8.31
C ILE A 2 25.79 -14.10 7.89
N PHE A 3 24.55 -14.14 8.39
CA PHE A 3 23.56 -15.13 7.97
C PHE A 3 23.37 -15.01 6.44
N GLN A 4 24.04 -15.85 5.69
CA GLN A 4 23.58 -16.21 4.35
C GLN A 4 22.29 -16.99 4.57
N ILE A 5 21.17 -16.27 4.51
CA ILE A 5 19.86 -16.89 4.49
C ILE A 5 19.83 -17.71 3.20
N ASP A 6 19.68 -19.01 3.33
CA ASP A 6 19.51 -19.94 2.22
C ASP A 6 18.43 -19.39 1.28
N GLU A 7 18.62 -19.43 -0.04
CA GLU A 7 17.66 -18.91 -1.02
C GLU A 7 16.25 -19.45 -0.81
N TYR A 8 16.13 -20.69 -0.39
CA TYR A 8 14.86 -21.33 -0.05
C TYR A 8 14.18 -20.69 1.19
N LEU A 9 14.97 -20.37 2.20
CA LEU A 9 14.45 -19.70 3.40
C LEU A 9 13.98 -18.28 3.08
N ARG A 10 14.72 -17.57 2.22
CA ARG A 10 14.33 -16.24 1.72
C ARG A 10 13.01 -16.30 0.93
N LEU A 11 12.88 -17.28 0.04
CA LEU A 11 11.65 -17.51 -0.72
C LEU A 11 10.49 -17.80 0.22
N PHE A 12 10.67 -18.66 1.22
CA PHE A 12 9.64 -18.98 2.19
C PHE A 12 9.19 -17.76 3.02
N ILE A 13 10.15 -16.95 3.52
CA ILE A 13 9.88 -15.74 4.31
C ILE A 13 9.13 -14.69 3.49
N ILE A 14 9.35 -14.59 2.19
CA ILE A 14 8.64 -13.64 1.32
C ILE A 14 7.28 -14.20 0.89
N PHE A 15 7.22 -15.44 0.46
CA PHE A 15 6.07 -16.07 -0.18
C PHE A 15 4.92 -16.32 0.79
N VAL A 16 5.18 -16.99 1.92
CA VAL A 16 4.13 -17.40 2.86
C VAL A 16 3.37 -16.22 3.44
N PRO A 17 4.03 -15.16 3.96
CA PRO A 17 3.33 -14.01 4.47
C PRO A 17 2.53 -13.25 3.41
N GLN A 18 3.05 -13.13 2.19
CA GLN A 18 2.33 -12.41 1.13
C GLN A 18 1.07 -13.15 0.69
N ILE A 19 1.12 -14.47 0.53
CA ILE A 19 -0.09 -15.27 0.24
C ILE A 19 -1.10 -15.17 1.39
N PHE A 20 -0.62 -15.28 2.64
CA PHE A 20 -1.49 -15.08 3.81
C PHE A 20 -2.17 -13.71 3.77
N MET A 21 -1.44 -12.65 3.42
CA MET A 21 -1.99 -11.30 3.31
C MET A 21 -3.02 -11.16 2.18
N VAL A 22 -2.77 -11.77 1.02
CA VAL A 22 -3.76 -11.81 -0.08
C VAL A 22 -5.05 -12.49 0.40
N GLY A 23 -4.94 -13.61 1.11
CA GLY A 23 -6.09 -14.31 1.70
C GLY A 23 -6.83 -13.45 2.74
N LEU A 24 -6.09 -12.82 3.65
CA LEU A 24 -6.65 -11.94 4.67
C LEU A 24 -7.39 -10.75 4.04
N PHE A 25 -6.77 -10.05 3.11
CA PHE A 25 -7.40 -8.89 2.46
C PHE A 25 -8.61 -9.31 1.61
N SER A 26 -8.54 -10.44 0.91
CA SER A 26 -9.70 -11.00 0.19
C SER A 26 -10.86 -11.29 1.15
N PHE A 27 -10.58 -11.84 2.32
CA PHE A 27 -11.58 -12.05 3.37
C PHE A 27 -12.19 -10.72 3.86
N LEU A 28 -11.37 -9.69 4.10
CA LEU A 28 -11.85 -8.37 4.51
C LEU A 28 -12.72 -7.72 3.45
N ILE A 29 -12.34 -7.80 2.16
CA ILE A 29 -13.14 -7.34 1.01
C ILE A 29 -14.49 -8.03 1.01
N PHE A 30 -14.50 -9.37 1.04
CA PHE A 30 -15.74 -10.15 1.06
C PHE A 30 -16.66 -9.73 2.22
N LYS A 31 -16.10 -9.57 3.42
CA LYS A 31 -16.86 -9.20 4.62
C LYS A 31 -17.45 -7.79 4.52
N MET A 32 -16.72 -6.82 3.96
CA MET A 32 -17.22 -5.47 3.73
C MET A 32 -18.35 -5.46 2.68
N LEU A 33 -18.12 -6.07 1.53
CA LEU A 33 -19.09 -6.04 0.40
C LEU A 33 -20.34 -6.86 0.68
N ARG A 34 -20.23 -7.98 1.42
CA ARG A 34 -21.40 -8.78 1.82
C ARG A 34 -22.31 -8.02 2.76
N ARG A 35 -21.76 -7.17 3.62
CA ARG A 35 -22.54 -6.41 4.59
C ARG A 35 -23.29 -5.25 3.95
N ASN A 36 -22.61 -4.45 3.18
CA ASN A 36 -23.21 -3.31 2.48
C ASN A 36 -22.32 -2.85 1.31
N ALA A 37 -22.80 -3.04 0.10
CA ALA A 37 -22.08 -2.62 -1.12
C ALA A 37 -22.33 -1.14 -1.47
N ASN A 38 -22.22 -0.25 -0.48
CA ASN A 38 -22.32 1.18 -0.71
C ASN A 38 -21.01 1.76 -1.29
N ARG A 39 -21.06 3.03 -1.72
CA ARG A 39 -19.94 3.73 -2.34
C ARG A 39 -18.67 3.73 -1.45
N ASN A 40 -18.83 3.90 -0.15
CA ASN A 40 -17.71 3.98 0.79
C ASN A 40 -17.07 2.60 0.96
N SER A 41 -17.89 1.54 1.11
CA SER A 41 -17.41 0.15 1.16
C SER A 41 -16.67 -0.22 -0.11
N LEU A 42 -17.20 0.13 -1.28
CA LEU A 42 -16.55 -0.11 -2.57
C LEU A 42 -15.21 0.61 -2.67
N THR A 43 -15.16 1.89 -2.27
CA THR A 43 -13.92 2.68 -2.32
C THR A 43 -12.84 2.09 -1.41
N LEU A 44 -13.19 1.71 -0.16
CA LEU A 44 -12.24 1.09 0.75
C LEU A 44 -11.86 -0.32 0.30
N SER A 45 -12.79 -1.08 -0.29
CA SER A 45 -12.50 -2.39 -0.88
C SER A 45 -11.51 -2.28 -2.04
N CYS A 46 -11.58 -1.22 -2.88
CA CYS A 46 -10.59 -0.97 -3.92
C CYS A 46 -9.17 -0.87 -3.36
N PHE A 47 -8.97 -0.21 -2.21
CA PHE A 47 -7.66 -0.20 -1.55
C PHE A 47 -7.13 -1.62 -1.32
N TYR A 48 -7.92 -2.49 -0.68
CA TYR A 48 -7.50 -3.87 -0.41
C TYR A 48 -7.33 -4.70 -1.67
N ILE A 49 -8.19 -4.50 -2.69
CA ILE A 49 -8.08 -5.20 -3.99
C ILE A 49 -6.73 -4.87 -4.66
N PHE A 50 -6.40 -3.58 -4.77
CA PHE A 50 -5.16 -3.18 -5.44
C PHE A 50 -3.90 -3.58 -4.65
N VAL A 51 -3.92 -3.52 -3.31
CA VAL A 51 -2.83 -4.08 -2.49
C VAL A 51 -2.70 -5.58 -2.71
N SER A 52 -3.80 -6.33 -2.68
CA SER A 52 -3.79 -7.78 -2.90
C SER A 52 -3.25 -8.15 -4.27
N LEU A 53 -3.68 -7.44 -5.32
CA LEU A 53 -3.17 -7.64 -6.67
C LEU A 53 -1.67 -7.31 -6.77
N GLY A 54 -1.22 -6.24 -6.13
CA GLY A 54 0.20 -5.88 -6.06
C GLY A 54 1.03 -6.97 -5.36
N LEU A 55 0.56 -7.48 -4.22
CA LEU A 55 1.20 -8.60 -3.51
C LEU A 55 1.22 -9.87 -4.36
N LEU A 56 0.12 -10.19 -5.04
CA LEU A 56 0.04 -11.37 -5.92
C LEU A 56 1.03 -11.25 -7.09
N MET A 57 1.11 -10.09 -7.73
CA MET A 57 2.10 -9.83 -8.80
C MET A 57 3.53 -9.95 -8.27
N ASN A 58 3.81 -9.48 -7.05
CA ASN A 58 5.11 -9.64 -6.42
C ASN A 58 5.44 -11.12 -6.14
N VAL A 59 4.49 -11.90 -5.65
CA VAL A 59 4.63 -13.36 -5.46
C VAL A 59 4.97 -14.05 -6.78
N ILE A 60 4.23 -13.73 -7.85
CA ILE A 60 4.47 -14.29 -9.19
C ILE A 60 5.86 -13.89 -9.70
N ALA A 61 6.27 -12.62 -9.52
CA ALA A 61 7.58 -12.14 -9.92
C ALA A 61 8.70 -12.92 -9.21
N VAL A 62 8.59 -13.12 -7.89
CA VAL A 62 9.56 -13.88 -7.09
C VAL A 62 9.63 -15.36 -7.53
N LEU A 63 8.49 -15.99 -7.79
CA LEU A 63 8.45 -17.38 -8.30
C LEU A 63 9.10 -17.51 -9.67
N ILE A 64 8.77 -16.62 -10.62
CA ILE A 64 9.38 -16.64 -11.96
C ILE A 64 10.89 -16.36 -11.86
N ALA A 65 11.30 -15.40 -11.03
CA ALA A 65 12.70 -15.11 -10.81
C ALA A 65 13.49 -16.33 -10.28
N PHE A 66 12.83 -17.18 -9.50
CA PHE A 66 13.44 -18.40 -8.95
C PHE A 66 13.59 -19.51 -10.00
N PHE A 67 12.53 -19.77 -10.80
CA PHE A 67 12.50 -20.92 -11.72
C PHE A 67 13.01 -20.60 -13.13
N SER A 68 12.79 -19.40 -13.64
CA SER A 68 13.12 -19.05 -15.03
C SER A 68 13.50 -17.57 -15.14
N PRO A 69 14.79 -17.24 -15.16
CA PRO A 69 15.25 -15.87 -15.33
C PRO A 69 14.90 -15.36 -16.74
N GLY A 70 14.03 -14.37 -16.84
CA GLY A 70 13.64 -13.74 -18.09
C GLY A 70 13.43 -12.22 -17.93
N GLU A 71 13.39 -11.52 -19.06
CA GLU A 71 13.19 -10.06 -19.12
C GLU A 71 11.83 -9.62 -18.54
N PHE A 72 10.87 -10.53 -18.46
CA PHE A 72 9.51 -10.28 -17.96
C PHE A 72 9.43 -9.97 -16.46
N ILE A 73 10.46 -10.32 -15.67
CA ILE A 73 10.49 -10.11 -14.21
C ILE A 73 10.36 -8.63 -13.87
N GLY A 74 11.08 -7.76 -14.59
CA GLY A 74 11.00 -6.31 -14.40
C GLY A 74 9.58 -5.77 -14.58
N THR A 75 8.86 -6.27 -15.58
CA THR A 75 7.47 -5.89 -15.85
C THR A 75 6.54 -6.30 -14.70
N LEU A 76 6.72 -7.50 -14.13
CA LEU A 76 5.92 -7.96 -13.00
C LEU A 76 6.19 -7.12 -11.73
N TYR A 77 7.43 -6.82 -11.42
CA TYR A 77 7.77 -5.92 -10.30
C TYR A 77 7.24 -4.50 -10.52
N PHE A 78 7.28 -4.01 -11.75
CA PHE A 78 6.66 -2.73 -12.11
C PHE A 78 5.17 -2.72 -11.75
N PHE A 79 4.40 -3.72 -12.20
CA PHE A 79 2.98 -3.82 -11.88
C PHE A 79 2.74 -4.03 -10.38
N ALA A 80 3.53 -4.86 -9.72
CA ALA A 80 3.43 -5.09 -8.28
C ALA A 80 3.57 -3.79 -7.49
N THR A 81 4.61 -3.01 -7.77
CA THR A 81 4.87 -1.74 -7.09
C THR A 81 3.82 -0.69 -7.46
N PHE A 82 3.50 -0.57 -8.74
CA PHE A 82 2.48 0.37 -9.22
C PHE A 82 1.12 0.13 -8.55
N LEU A 83 0.61 -1.11 -8.57
CA LEU A 83 -0.69 -1.44 -7.98
C LEU A 83 -0.70 -1.20 -6.46
N THR A 84 0.37 -1.57 -5.77
CA THR A 84 0.50 -1.32 -4.34
C THR A 84 0.48 0.18 -4.03
N MET A 85 1.27 0.99 -4.73
CA MET A 85 1.29 2.44 -4.52
C MET A 85 -0.03 3.10 -4.95
N PHE A 86 -0.61 2.67 -6.06
CA PHE A 86 -1.89 3.15 -6.56
C PHE A 86 -3.05 2.91 -5.60
N SER A 87 -2.99 1.84 -4.80
CA SER A 87 -4.04 1.52 -3.82
C SER A 87 -4.32 2.65 -2.83
N PHE A 88 -3.31 3.41 -2.43
CA PHE A 88 -3.41 4.42 -1.38
C PHE A 88 -4.33 5.60 -1.75
N VAL A 89 -4.52 5.89 -3.03
CA VAL A 89 -5.47 6.94 -3.46
C VAL A 89 -6.90 6.63 -3.02
N PHE A 90 -7.28 5.35 -2.95
CA PHE A 90 -8.62 4.95 -2.53
C PHE A 90 -8.88 5.25 -1.05
N VAL A 91 -7.84 5.19 -0.20
CA VAL A 91 -7.96 5.62 1.21
C VAL A 91 -8.21 7.13 1.29
N VAL A 92 -7.51 7.95 0.50
CA VAL A 92 -7.73 9.41 0.45
C VAL A 92 -9.14 9.72 -0.05
N VAL A 93 -9.55 9.10 -1.17
CA VAL A 93 -10.91 9.27 -1.73
C VAL A 93 -11.97 8.82 -0.74
N PHE A 94 -11.74 7.74 0.00
CA PHE A 94 -12.62 7.27 1.06
C PHE A 94 -12.78 8.32 2.18
N ILE A 95 -11.69 8.88 2.70
CA ILE A 95 -11.72 9.92 3.74
C ILE A 95 -12.47 11.16 3.24
N LEU A 96 -12.17 11.61 2.01
CA LEU A 96 -12.84 12.76 1.39
C LEU A 96 -14.33 12.49 1.18
N SER A 97 -14.74 11.26 0.85
CA SER A 97 -16.14 10.90 0.71
C SER A 97 -16.91 10.94 2.05
N LEU A 98 -16.25 10.60 3.15
CA LEU A 98 -16.82 10.72 4.50
C LEU A 98 -16.95 12.18 4.96
N LEU A 99 -16.02 13.04 4.53
CA LEU A 99 -16.09 14.48 4.79
C LEU A 99 -17.19 15.21 4.00
N LYS A 100 -17.83 14.53 3.03
CA LYS A 100 -18.88 15.07 2.14
C LYS A 100 -20.04 15.72 2.88
N LEU A 101 -20.30 15.36 4.12
CA LEU A 101 -21.34 16.00 4.96
C LEU A 101 -21.21 17.54 5.07
N LYS A 102 -20.05 18.11 4.65
CA LYS A 102 -19.80 19.56 4.69
C LYS A 102 -19.33 20.17 3.35
N TYR A 103 -18.90 19.34 2.36
CA TYR A 103 -18.36 19.81 1.08
C TYR A 103 -18.83 18.89 -0.06
N GLU A 104 -19.22 19.47 -1.20
CA GLU A 104 -19.62 18.69 -2.38
C GLU A 104 -18.45 17.89 -2.99
N PHE A 105 -18.23 16.68 -2.51
CA PHE A 105 -17.28 15.74 -3.09
C PHE A 105 -18.00 14.82 -4.08
N THR A 106 -17.92 15.17 -5.37
CA THR A 106 -18.62 14.46 -6.46
C THR A 106 -17.81 13.26 -6.96
N LEU A 107 -18.48 12.34 -7.67
CA LEU A 107 -17.81 11.23 -8.37
C LEU A 107 -16.78 11.72 -9.38
N LYS A 108 -17.05 12.82 -10.08
CA LYS A 108 -16.12 13.43 -11.04
C LYS A 108 -14.81 13.85 -10.34
N LYS A 109 -14.90 14.50 -9.17
CA LYS A 109 -13.71 14.88 -8.38
C LYS A 109 -12.93 13.68 -7.91
N ALA A 110 -13.61 12.61 -7.45
CA ALA A 110 -12.97 11.36 -7.07
C ALA A 110 -12.20 10.75 -8.24
N PHE A 111 -12.83 10.65 -9.41
CA PHE A 111 -12.21 10.10 -10.62
C PHE A 111 -10.99 10.91 -11.05
N VAL A 112 -11.07 12.25 -11.05
CA VAL A 112 -9.92 13.11 -11.37
C VAL A 112 -8.74 12.87 -10.43
N ILE A 113 -8.99 12.75 -9.11
CA ILE A 113 -7.95 12.48 -8.12
C ILE A 113 -7.28 11.11 -8.38
N ILE A 114 -8.09 10.08 -8.60
CA ILE A 114 -7.60 8.72 -8.88
C ILE A 114 -6.75 8.71 -10.15
N LEU A 115 -7.24 9.34 -11.23
CA LEU A 115 -6.55 9.39 -12.50
C LEU A 115 -5.23 10.18 -12.41
N ALA A 116 -5.26 11.37 -11.81
CA ALA A 116 -4.07 12.20 -11.64
C ALA A 116 -2.99 11.49 -10.80
N TYR A 117 -3.39 10.83 -9.72
CA TYR A 117 -2.49 10.04 -8.89
C TYR A 117 -1.88 8.86 -9.65
N GLY A 118 -2.73 8.11 -10.38
CA GLY A 118 -2.27 6.97 -11.20
C GLY A 118 -1.30 7.38 -12.29
N ILE A 119 -1.59 8.48 -13.01
CA ILE A 119 -0.70 9.03 -14.03
C ILE A 119 0.64 9.47 -13.41
N ALA A 120 0.62 10.17 -12.28
CA ALA A 120 1.85 10.61 -11.62
C ALA A 120 2.75 9.42 -11.22
N TRP A 121 2.18 8.35 -10.64
CA TRP A 121 2.93 7.13 -10.34
C TRP A 121 3.40 6.39 -11.58
N LEU A 122 2.59 6.35 -12.64
CA LEU A 122 2.99 5.73 -13.91
C LEU A 122 4.19 6.47 -14.53
N ILE A 123 4.12 7.80 -14.60
CA ILE A 123 5.24 8.62 -15.13
C ILE A 123 6.50 8.39 -14.31
N LEU A 124 6.40 8.35 -12.98
CA LEU A 124 7.54 8.12 -12.12
C LEU A 124 8.17 6.74 -12.34
N HIS A 125 7.34 5.68 -12.50
CA HIS A 125 7.84 4.33 -12.76
C HIS A 125 8.44 4.15 -14.16
N LEU A 126 7.99 4.93 -15.14
CA LEU A 126 8.54 4.94 -16.49
C LEU A 126 9.80 5.82 -16.62
N TYR A 127 10.24 6.47 -15.52
CA TYR A 127 11.44 7.29 -15.54
C TYR A 127 12.67 6.43 -15.85
N PRO A 128 13.42 6.73 -16.91
CA PRO A 128 14.57 5.95 -17.32
C PRO A 128 15.61 5.84 -16.19
N SER A 129 16.12 4.66 -15.95
CA SER A 129 17.11 4.37 -14.90
C SER A 129 16.62 4.64 -13.46
N GLY A 130 15.32 4.90 -13.26
CA GLY A 130 14.74 5.09 -11.94
C GLY A 130 14.74 3.80 -11.11
N VAL A 131 14.41 2.68 -11.76
CA VAL A 131 14.37 1.34 -11.17
C VAL A 131 15.19 0.40 -12.04
N THR A 132 16.12 -0.32 -11.44
CA THR A 132 16.91 -1.37 -12.07
C THR A 132 16.68 -2.70 -11.38
N TYR A 133 17.05 -3.81 -12.01
CA TYR A 133 16.78 -5.15 -11.48
C TYR A 133 18.06 -6.00 -11.45
N PRO A 134 19.15 -5.54 -10.76
CA PRO A 134 20.31 -6.37 -10.55
C PRO A 134 19.90 -7.60 -9.73
N GLU A 135 20.44 -8.75 -10.07
CA GLU A 135 20.15 -10.02 -9.38
C GLU A 135 18.63 -10.29 -9.21
N ARG A 136 17.81 -9.79 -10.15
CA ARG A 136 16.35 -9.98 -10.18
C ARG A 136 15.60 -9.34 -9.00
N VAL A 137 16.19 -8.36 -8.35
CA VAL A 137 15.60 -7.60 -7.25
C VAL A 137 15.47 -6.13 -7.66
N PRO A 138 14.35 -5.45 -7.39
CA PRO A 138 14.23 -4.03 -7.71
C PRO A 138 15.19 -3.21 -6.85
N VAL A 139 15.96 -2.34 -7.50
CA VAL A 139 16.84 -1.37 -6.87
C VAL A 139 16.49 0.02 -7.39
N TYR A 140 16.21 0.94 -6.46
CA TYR A 140 15.82 2.29 -6.79
C TYR A 140 17.01 3.24 -6.80
N SER A 141 17.09 4.09 -7.82
CA SER A 141 18.07 5.18 -7.87
C SER A 141 17.71 6.27 -6.84
N ILE A 142 18.72 7.06 -6.42
CA ILE A 142 18.49 8.17 -5.48
C ILE A 142 17.48 9.20 -6.03
N PRO A 143 17.52 9.62 -7.31
CA PRO A 143 16.49 10.50 -7.86
C PRO A 143 15.09 9.92 -7.79
N TYR A 144 14.92 8.62 -8.10
CA TYR A 144 13.65 7.93 -7.97
C TYR A 144 13.17 7.90 -6.52
N PHE A 145 14.06 7.56 -5.58
CA PHE A 145 13.78 7.57 -4.14
C PHE A 145 13.23 8.93 -3.67
N ILE A 146 13.90 10.02 -4.02
CA ILE A 146 13.46 11.38 -3.64
C ILE A 146 12.10 11.69 -4.25
N ALA A 147 11.92 11.45 -5.56
CA ALA A 147 10.67 11.74 -6.25
C ALA A 147 9.49 10.91 -5.73
N ALA A 148 9.71 9.61 -5.46
CA ALA A 148 8.70 8.71 -4.89
C ALA A 148 8.25 9.16 -3.49
N ASN A 149 9.21 9.55 -2.63
CA ASN A 149 8.90 10.07 -1.30
C ASN A 149 8.13 11.40 -1.36
N ILE A 150 8.53 12.33 -2.24
CA ILE A 150 7.81 13.60 -2.43
C ILE A 150 6.39 13.32 -2.94
N LEU A 151 6.24 12.49 -3.98
CA LEU A 151 4.95 12.14 -4.56
C LEU A 151 4.04 11.51 -3.51
N PHE A 152 4.51 10.52 -2.75
CA PHE A 152 3.74 9.86 -1.71
C PHE A 152 3.39 10.81 -0.55
N THR A 153 4.32 11.69 -0.15
CA THR A 153 4.08 12.69 0.89
C THR A 153 2.94 13.63 0.52
N VAL A 154 3.03 14.22 -0.67
CA VAL A 154 2.05 15.23 -1.12
C VAL A 154 0.69 14.61 -1.43
N SER A 155 0.68 13.44 -2.04
CA SER A 155 -0.56 12.83 -2.54
C SER A 155 -1.28 11.93 -1.53
N PHE A 156 -0.57 11.36 -0.54
CA PHE A 156 -1.16 10.47 0.45
C PHE A 156 -0.89 10.91 1.89
N THR A 157 0.38 11.11 2.29
CA THR A 157 0.72 11.33 3.72
C THR A 157 0.04 12.59 4.26
N ILE A 158 0.22 13.73 3.59
CA ILE A 158 -0.40 14.99 4.01
C ILE A 158 -1.92 14.92 3.98
N PRO A 159 -2.57 14.58 2.84
CA PRO A 159 -4.04 14.53 2.81
C PRO A 159 -4.61 13.43 3.71
N GLY A 160 -3.98 12.26 3.78
CA GLY A 160 -4.42 11.15 4.62
C GLY A 160 -4.46 11.52 6.10
N ILE A 161 -3.40 12.09 6.64
CA ILE A 161 -3.35 12.53 8.04
C ILE A 161 -4.24 13.74 8.28
N TYR A 162 -4.11 14.79 7.47
CA TYR A 162 -4.86 16.04 7.66
C TYR A 162 -6.38 15.83 7.64
N TYR A 163 -6.89 15.15 6.61
CA TYR A 163 -8.34 14.94 6.48
C TYR A 163 -8.87 13.91 7.48
N SER A 164 -8.09 12.92 7.87
CA SER A 164 -8.50 11.97 8.93
C SER A 164 -8.60 12.65 10.29
N LEU A 165 -7.64 13.51 10.66
CA LEU A 165 -7.70 14.30 11.89
C LEU A 165 -8.88 15.29 11.87
N ARG A 166 -9.12 15.92 10.72
CA ARG A 166 -10.28 16.80 10.53
C ARG A 166 -11.58 16.03 10.69
N LEU A 167 -11.69 14.85 10.09
CA LEU A 167 -12.86 13.97 10.21
C LEU A 167 -13.12 13.61 11.68
N ARG A 168 -12.06 13.21 12.43
CA ARG A 168 -12.16 12.87 13.86
C ARG A 168 -12.68 14.05 14.71
N ARG A 169 -12.34 15.29 14.37
CA ARG A 169 -12.82 16.49 15.08
C ARG A 169 -14.31 16.81 14.84
N LEU A 170 -14.87 16.36 13.72
CA LEU A 170 -16.27 16.60 13.37
C LEU A 170 -17.25 15.71 14.13
N PHE A 171 -16.83 14.53 14.55
CA PHE A 171 -17.68 13.61 15.30
C PHE A 171 -17.70 13.95 16.80
N LYS A 172 -18.90 13.91 17.40
CA LYS A 172 -19.09 14.11 18.84
C LYS A 172 -19.07 12.79 19.60
N ASP A 173 -19.57 11.72 18.99
CA ASP A 173 -19.65 10.39 19.56
C ASP A 173 -18.26 9.81 19.92
N SER A 174 -18.12 9.32 21.15
CA SER A 174 -16.87 8.77 21.70
C SER A 174 -16.46 7.46 21.01
N ASP A 175 -17.42 6.57 20.68
CA ASP A 175 -17.14 5.30 20.03
C ASP A 175 -16.62 5.53 18.61
N LEU A 176 -17.25 6.42 17.87
CA LEU A 176 -16.83 6.80 16.52
C LEU A 176 -15.45 7.48 16.52
N LYS A 177 -15.15 8.33 17.53
CA LYS A 177 -13.80 8.90 17.70
C LYS A 177 -12.75 7.84 17.95
N ARG A 178 -13.05 6.82 18.75
CA ARG A 178 -12.15 5.68 19.01
C ARG A 178 -11.87 4.90 17.73
N LYS A 179 -12.90 4.59 16.95
CA LYS A 179 -12.76 3.90 15.64
C LYS A 179 -11.91 4.71 14.66
N LEU A 180 -12.18 5.99 14.56
CA LEU A 180 -11.36 6.90 13.72
C LEU A 180 -9.91 6.99 14.21
N SER A 181 -9.66 6.89 15.52
CA SER A 181 -8.30 6.84 16.04
C SER A 181 -7.58 5.56 15.59
N LEU A 182 -8.24 4.40 15.62
CA LEU A 182 -7.68 3.16 15.08
C LEU A 182 -7.37 3.28 13.58
N PHE A 183 -8.28 3.87 12.82
CA PHE A 183 -8.08 4.13 11.40
C PHE A 183 -6.87 5.03 11.14
N ILE A 184 -6.70 6.12 11.92
CA ILE A 184 -5.56 7.05 11.80
C ILE A 184 -4.24 6.32 12.14
N ILE A 185 -4.22 5.49 13.17
CA ILE A 185 -3.06 4.67 13.52
C ILE A 185 -2.75 3.70 12.37
N GLY A 186 -3.76 3.07 11.77
CA GLY A 186 -3.60 2.21 10.62
C GLY A 186 -2.96 2.95 9.42
N ILE A 187 -3.41 4.17 9.12
CA ILE A 187 -2.81 5.04 8.10
C ILE A 187 -1.36 5.38 8.45
N ALA A 188 -1.06 5.72 9.70
CA ALA A 188 0.30 6.05 10.14
C ALA A 188 1.25 4.85 9.96
N LEU A 189 0.80 3.63 10.31
CA LEU A 189 1.59 2.41 10.07
C LEU A 189 1.77 2.14 8.58
N ALA A 190 0.76 2.38 7.75
CA ALA A 190 0.87 2.26 6.30
C ALA A 190 1.87 3.29 5.71
N ILE A 191 1.93 4.49 6.25
CA ILE A 191 2.92 5.51 5.88
C ILE A 191 4.34 5.02 6.21
N VAL A 192 4.57 4.53 7.43
CA VAL A 192 5.86 3.96 7.83
C VAL A 192 6.25 2.78 6.93
N LEU A 193 5.28 1.91 6.62
CA LEU A 193 5.47 0.78 5.71
C LEU A 193 5.95 1.24 4.33
N VAL A 194 5.31 2.25 3.74
CA VAL A 194 5.65 2.69 2.38
C VAL A 194 7.00 3.40 2.33
N TYR A 195 7.27 4.33 3.25
CA TYR A 195 8.57 5.00 3.29
C TYR A 195 9.72 4.00 3.50
N GLY A 196 9.51 3.05 4.39
CA GLY A 196 10.49 2.00 4.61
C GLY A 196 10.64 1.07 3.41
N LEU A 197 9.56 0.76 2.67
CA LEU A 197 9.62 -0.05 1.45
C LEU A 197 10.42 0.66 0.33
N ILE A 198 10.20 1.97 0.16
CA ILE A 198 10.97 2.77 -0.79
C ILE A 198 12.45 2.79 -0.38
N LEU A 199 12.74 2.97 0.91
CA LEU A 199 14.10 2.92 1.45
C LEU A 199 14.72 1.53 1.31
N TYR A 200 13.98 0.46 1.56
CA TYR A 200 14.42 -0.94 1.41
C TYR A 200 14.93 -1.27 0.01
N ASN A 201 14.27 -0.73 -1.01
CA ASN A 201 14.68 -0.90 -2.39
C ASN A 201 15.80 0.05 -2.82
N THR A 202 16.09 1.10 -2.05
CA THR A 202 17.15 2.07 -2.33
C THR A 202 18.43 1.73 -1.58
N TRP A 203 18.33 1.47 -0.29
CA TRP A 203 19.48 1.21 0.57
C TRP A 203 19.80 -0.28 0.63
N GLN A 204 20.99 -0.64 0.09
CA GLN A 204 21.37 -2.02 -0.12
C GLN A 204 22.07 -2.67 1.11
N ASP A 205 21.97 -2.07 2.32
CA ASP A 205 22.53 -2.62 3.55
C ASP A 205 21.83 -3.93 3.95
N PRO A 206 22.57 -5.05 4.10
CA PRO A 206 21.96 -6.36 4.39
C PRO A 206 21.27 -6.42 5.76
N THR A 207 21.79 -5.71 6.76
CA THR A 207 21.24 -5.69 8.12
C THR A 207 19.90 -4.99 8.12
N PHE A 208 19.84 -3.79 7.48
CA PHE A 208 18.60 -3.07 7.31
C PHE A 208 17.55 -3.89 6.54
N LYS A 209 17.94 -4.52 5.43
CA LYS A 209 17.03 -5.37 4.63
C LYS A 209 16.46 -6.54 5.44
N THR A 210 17.27 -7.18 6.26
CA THR A 210 16.80 -8.28 7.10
C THR A 210 15.78 -7.78 8.15
N ILE A 211 16.15 -6.77 8.92
CA ILE A 211 15.28 -6.23 10.00
C ILE A 211 13.98 -5.68 9.41
N TYR A 212 14.09 -4.88 8.35
CA TYR A 212 12.93 -4.25 7.74
C TYR A 212 12.05 -5.28 7.01
N GLY A 213 12.63 -6.30 6.38
CA GLY A 213 11.89 -7.40 5.74
C GLY A 213 10.92 -8.10 6.70
N PHE A 214 11.33 -8.37 7.94
CA PHE A 214 10.41 -8.88 8.97
C PHE A 214 9.39 -7.83 9.42
N SER A 215 9.81 -6.56 9.54
CA SER A 215 8.93 -5.46 9.95
C SER A 215 7.80 -5.20 8.96
N ILE A 216 8.03 -5.37 7.65
CA ILE A 216 7.02 -5.20 6.59
C ILE A 216 5.77 -6.03 6.90
N ILE A 217 5.94 -7.30 7.31
CA ILE A 217 4.84 -8.22 7.58
C ILE A 217 3.97 -7.68 8.71
N VAL A 218 4.61 -7.31 9.81
CA VAL A 218 3.92 -6.79 11.00
C VAL A 218 3.20 -5.48 10.68
N LEU A 219 3.88 -4.55 10.00
CA LEU A 219 3.32 -3.26 9.60
C LEU A 219 2.14 -3.42 8.63
N LEU A 220 2.24 -4.33 7.67
CA LEU A 220 1.20 -4.56 6.67
C LEU A 220 -0.05 -5.18 7.30
N ILE A 221 0.10 -6.22 8.15
CA ILE A 221 -1.01 -6.83 8.88
C ILE A 221 -1.68 -5.81 9.79
N SER A 222 -0.89 -5.14 10.62
CA SER A 222 -1.40 -4.18 11.60
C SER A 222 -2.11 -3.00 10.94
N SER A 223 -1.52 -2.41 9.89
CA SER A 223 -2.14 -1.30 9.16
C SER A 223 -3.45 -1.73 8.50
N GLY A 224 -3.47 -2.86 7.81
CA GLY A 224 -4.68 -3.37 7.16
C GLY A 224 -5.80 -3.65 8.14
N LEU A 225 -5.51 -4.36 9.25
CA LEU A 225 -6.51 -4.65 10.28
C LEU A 225 -7.01 -3.38 10.96
N LEU A 226 -6.14 -2.43 11.31
CA LEU A 226 -6.55 -1.19 11.96
C LEU A 226 -7.39 -0.30 11.06
N ILE A 227 -7.09 -0.24 9.76
CA ILE A 227 -7.94 0.45 8.77
C ILE A 227 -9.31 -0.22 8.71
N TYR A 228 -9.37 -1.56 8.67
CA TYR A 228 -10.62 -2.30 8.64
C TYR A 228 -11.44 -2.12 9.92
N TYR A 229 -10.85 -2.38 11.10
CA TYR A 229 -11.57 -2.25 12.39
C TYR A 229 -11.90 -0.80 12.74
N GLY A 230 -11.12 0.15 12.23
CA GLY A 230 -11.39 1.56 12.41
C GLY A 230 -12.62 2.04 11.65
N MET A 231 -12.77 1.64 10.39
CA MET A 231 -13.85 2.16 9.53
C MET A 231 -14.50 1.08 8.66
N GLY A 232 -13.74 0.11 8.15
CA GLY A 232 -14.28 -0.89 7.23
C GLY A 232 -15.29 -1.85 7.86
N ARG A 233 -15.21 -2.06 9.15
CA ARG A 233 -16.12 -2.95 9.89
C ARG A 233 -17.55 -2.41 9.97
N ASP A 234 -17.74 -1.10 9.95
CA ASP A 234 -19.05 -0.47 10.16
C ASP A 234 -19.71 -0.02 8.85
N LEU A 235 -19.01 -0.17 7.73
CA LEU A 235 -19.54 0.06 6.38
C LEU A 235 -20.43 -1.08 5.94
#